data_c3629af54f36f39b7232ee78a485dec1
#
_entry.id   c3629af54f36f39b7232ee78a485dec1
#
_cell.length_a   1.000
_cell.length_b   1.000
_cell.length_c   1.000
_cell.angle_alpha   90.00
_cell.angle_beta   90.00
_cell.angle_gamma   90.00
#
_symmetry.space_group_name_H-M   'P 1'
#
loop_
_entity.id
_entity.type
_entity.pdbx_description
1 polymer ?
#
loop_
_entity_poly.entity_id
_entity_poly.type
_entity_poly.pdbx_seq_one_letter_code
_entity_poly.pdbx_strand_id
1 'polypeptide(L)'
;MRVFLRFKLYSGILFSILTSSPIMGQSEYKIFGHRGCRGVYPENTIEGFKKAIEFGVDGIELDVVVNKNQELVISHESYIDTSYCLTNKIDNESLNIYKMNISEIQDIDCGSKFVKEFPNQLKVKEKKPTYKEFKKELIDYQGDILFEIKCDYDLVNEYFPDYEKYAKIIFEETRFSRHFDNIYFMSFDYRILNELFKIMPNSKYIYLSSNKEFEKQMKLLNFEPFGVGIDFNIISQKIIDLVHNKKQVIYGWTINDEENSKSLTSMGLDGVITDYPNIIKK
;
A
#
# COMPACT_ATOMS: atom_id res chain seq x y z
N MET A 1 40.66 -69.54 51.67
CA MET A 1 40.53 -69.11 50.26
C MET A 1 39.26 -68.25 50.19
N ARG A 2 39.41 -66.88 50.19
CA ARG A 2 38.29 -65.94 50.24
C ARG A 2 38.12 -65.36 48.81
N VAL A 3 36.95 -65.60 48.17
CA VAL A 3 36.58 -65.09 46.86
C VAL A 3 35.91 -63.72 47.10
N PHE A 4 36.50 -62.61 46.56
CA PHE A 4 35.89 -61.30 46.53
C PHE A 4 35.03 -61.13 45.27
N LEU A 5 33.73 -60.99 45.44
CA LEU A 5 32.80 -60.58 44.40
C LEU A 5 32.82 -59.05 44.27
N ARG A 6 33.26 -58.53 43.12
CA ARG A 6 33.15 -57.09 42.77
C ARG A 6 31.84 -56.82 42.06
N PHE A 7 30.95 -56.07 42.68
CA PHE A 7 29.75 -55.50 42.04
C PHE A 7 30.21 -54.23 41.27
N LYS A 8 29.94 -54.20 39.96
CA LYS A 8 30.02 -52.99 39.14
C LYS A 8 28.66 -52.28 39.17
N LEU A 9 28.61 -51.09 39.78
CA LEU A 9 27.49 -50.15 39.62
C LEU A 9 27.55 -49.53 38.25
N TYR A 10 26.54 -49.73 37.41
CA TYR A 10 26.32 -48.95 36.22
C TYR A 10 25.46 -47.73 36.58
N SER A 11 26.07 -46.53 36.56
CA SER A 11 25.36 -45.26 36.69
C SER A 11 24.74 -44.94 35.34
N GLY A 12 23.44 -45.11 35.20
CA GLY A 12 22.67 -44.69 34.03
C GLY A 12 22.47 -43.16 34.07
N ILE A 13 23.16 -42.45 33.19
CA ILE A 13 22.91 -41.04 32.95
C ILE A 13 21.66 -40.92 32.06
N LEU A 14 20.55 -40.48 32.63
CA LEU A 14 19.34 -40.17 31.92
C LEU A 14 19.56 -38.82 31.18
N PHE A 15 19.79 -38.87 29.88
CA PHE A 15 19.84 -37.66 29.03
C PHE A 15 18.41 -37.24 28.73
N SER A 16 17.89 -36.25 29.46
CA SER A 16 16.63 -35.60 29.11
C SER A 16 16.85 -34.73 27.89
N ILE A 17 16.38 -35.20 26.73
CA ILE A 17 16.32 -34.39 25.50
C ILE A 17 15.19 -33.39 25.71
N LEU A 18 15.57 -32.17 26.09
CA LEU A 18 14.67 -30.99 25.99
C LEU A 18 14.48 -30.72 24.49
N THR A 19 13.38 -31.19 23.94
CA THR A 19 12.90 -30.75 22.63
C THR A 19 12.41 -29.31 22.81
N SER A 20 13.30 -28.35 22.53
CA SER A 20 12.87 -26.97 22.30
C SER A 20 12.00 -26.99 21.04
N SER A 21 10.69 -26.84 21.21
CA SER A 21 9.81 -26.49 20.10
C SER A 21 10.39 -25.23 19.46
N PRO A 22 10.53 -25.18 18.12
CA PRO A 22 10.92 -23.92 17.49
C PRO A 22 9.84 -22.90 17.88
N ILE A 23 10.24 -21.83 18.53
CA ILE A 23 9.44 -20.62 18.60
C ILE A 23 9.25 -20.26 17.14
N MET A 24 8.04 -20.44 16.59
CA MET A 24 7.69 -19.92 15.29
C MET A 24 7.93 -18.41 15.41
N GLY A 25 9.03 -17.94 14.83
CA GLY A 25 9.30 -16.53 14.69
C GLY A 25 8.08 -15.91 14.02
N GLN A 26 7.45 -14.96 14.70
CA GLN A 26 6.39 -14.16 14.11
C GLN A 26 6.95 -13.62 12.79
N SER A 27 6.37 -13.95 11.65
CA SER A 27 6.81 -13.41 10.37
C SER A 27 6.71 -11.89 10.47
N GLU A 28 7.81 -11.21 10.20
CA GLU A 28 7.88 -9.76 10.29
C GLU A 28 6.99 -9.15 9.21
N TYR A 29 5.80 -8.69 9.60
CA TYR A 29 4.87 -8.02 8.68
C TYR A 29 5.24 -6.55 8.50
N LYS A 30 4.82 -5.95 7.40
CA LYS A 30 5.05 -4.53 7.10
C LYS A 30 3.85 -3.66 7.48
N ILE A 31 4.12 -2.43 7.91
CA ILE A 31 3.10 -1.41 8.16
C ILE A 31 3.25 -0.32 7.10
N PHE A 32 2.17 -0.04 6.38
CA PHE A 32 2.10 1.00 5.37
C PHE A 32 1.11 2.08 5.79
N GLY A 33 1.55 3.34 5.69
CA GLY A 33 0.67 4.48 5.93
C GLY A 33 -0.21 4.75 4.71
N HIS A 34 -1.53 4.52 4.83
CA HIS A 34 -2.54 4.72 3.79
C HIS A 34 -2.70 6.20 3.46
N ARG A 35 -2.43 6.57 2.22
CA ARG A 35 -2.36 7.98 1.75
C ARG A 35 -1.50 8.84 2.68
N GLY A 36 -0.40 8.26 3.18
CA GLY A 36 0.39 8.80 4.26
C GLY A 36 -0.10 8.38 5.64
N CYS A 37 -0.89 9.20 6.31
CA CYS A 37 -1.50 8.90 7.61
C CYS A 37 -2.89 9.57 7.73
N ARG A 38 -3.78 9.19 6.82
CA ARG A 38 -5.09 9.83 6.55
C ARG A 38 -5.95 10.06 7.80
N GLY A 39 -5.89 9.18 8.78
CA GLY A 39 -6.63 9.34 10.04
C GLY A 39 -6.10 10.46 10.94
N VAL A 40 -4.87 10.95 10.71
CA VAL A 40 -4.16 11.92 11.56
C VAL A 40 -3.86 13.21 10.83
N TYR A 41 -3.50 13.14 9.54
CA TYR A 41 -3.10 14.26 8.69
C TYR A 41 -3.85 14.23 7.35
N PRO A 42 -4.04 15.38 6.65
CA PRO A 42 -4.68 15.37 5.33
C PRO A 42 -4.04 14.37 4.38
N GLU A 43 -4.87 13.60 3.70
CA GLU A 43 -4.48 12.51 2.83
C GLU A 43 -3.68 12.96 1.61
N ASN A 44 -2.76 12.09 1.13
CA ASN A 44 -2.05 12.30 -0.12
C ASN A 44 -1.31 13.67 -0.17
N THR A 45 -0.75 14.10 0.98
CA THR A 45 0.03 15.33 1.11
C THR A 45 1.48 15.04 1.48
N ILE A 46 2.39 15.94 1.11
CA ILE A 46 3.82 15.78 1.43
C ILE A 46 4.04 15.69 2.94
N GLU A 47 3.38 16.56 3.72
CA GLU A 47 3.50 16.53 5.17
C GLU A 47 2.84 15.29 5.79
N GLY A 48 1.73 14.80 5.22
CA GLY A 48 1.11 13.52 5.61
C GLY A 48 2.06 12.33 5.43
N PHE A 49 2.82 12.29 4.33
CA PHE A 49 3.85 11.26 4.12
C PHE A 49 5.01 11.39 5.10
N LYS A 50 5.53 12.60 5.35
CA LYS A 50 6.57 12.84 6.36
C LYS A 50 6.13 12.40 7.74
N LYS A 51 4.87 12.68 8.12
CA LYS A 51 4.29 12.24 9.40
C LYS A 51 4.17 10.72 9.49
N ALA A 52 3.75 10.04 8.44
CA ALA A 52 3.74 8.58 8.43
C ALA A 52 5.15 7.99 8.65
N ILE A 53 6.17 8.57 7.99
CA ILE A 53 7.58 8.18 8.17
C ILE A 53 8.04 8.44 9.62
N GLU A 54 7.67 9.56 10.23
CA GLU A 54 7.97 9.86 11.64
C GLU A 54 7.33 8.83 12.60
N PHE A 55 6.19 8.25 12.25
CA PHE A 55 5.56 7.18 13.01
C PHE A 55 6.24 5.81 12.85
N GLY A 56 7.24 5.71 11.96
CA GLY A 56 8.08 4.51 11.81
C GLY A 56 7.46 3.43 10.93
N VAL A 57 6.68 3.80 9.91
CA VAL A 57 6.16 2.86 8.92
C VAL A 57 7.26 2.24 8.07
N ASP A 58 7.07 1.01 7.60
CA ASP A 58 7.97 0.34 6.65
C ASP A 58 7.82 0.89 5.23
N GLY A 59 6.64 1.43 4.93
CA GLY A 59 6.33 2.03 3.65
C GLY A 59 5.17 3.01 3.73
N ILE A 60 4.99 3.75 2.67
CA ILE A 60 3.85 4.65 2.48
C ILE A 60 3.05 4.19 1.26
N GLU A 61 1.77 4.40 1.34
CA GLU A 61 0.88 4.22 0.21
C GLU A 61 0.45 5.59 -0.29
N LEU A 62 0.35 5.74 -1.61
CA LEU A 62 -0.09 6.94 -2.31
C LEU A 62 -0.88 6.59 -3.56
N ASP A 63 -1.80 7.47 -3.93
CA ASP A 63 -2.63 7.34 -5.12
C ASP A 63 -2.20 8.34 -6.20
N VAL A 64 -2.24 7.94 -7.47
CA VAL A 64 -1.93 8.84 -8.59
C VAL A 64 -3.04 8.90 -9.63
N VAL A 65 -3.22 10.09 -10.17
CA VAL A 65 -4.05 10.41 -11.33
C VAL A 65 -3.25 11.30 -12.30
N VAL A 66 -3.77 11.56 -13.49
CA VAL A 66 -3.12 12.42 -14.50
C VAL A 66 -3.88 13.72 -14.67
N ASN A 67 -3.16 14.83 -14.76
CA ASN A 67 -3.74 16.15 -15.05
C ASN A 67 -3.74 16.47 -16.58
N LYS A 68 -4.26 17.63 -16.94
CA LYS A 68 -4.30 18.12 -18.32
C LYS A 68 -2.92 18.20 -18.98
N ASN A 69 -1.88 18.49 -18.22
CA ASN A 69 -0.49 18.61 -18.69
C ASN A 69 0.25 17.27 -18.77
N GLN A 70 -0.45 16.14 -18.51
CA GLN A 70 0.13 14.80 -18.45
C GLN A 70 1.15 14.63 -17.32
N GLU A 71 0.97 15.35 -16.21
CA GLU A 71 1.74 15.19 -14.99
C GLU A 71 0.98 14.29 -14.03
N LEU A 72 1.70 13.47 -13.25
CA LEU A 72 1.10 12.69 -12.16
C LEU A 72 0.81 13.60 -10.97
N VAL A 73 -0.46 13.66 -10.60
CA VAL A 73 -0.97 14.33 -9.39
C VAL A 73 -1.27 13.27 -8.35
N ILE A 74 -0.86 13.51 -7.10
CA ILE A 74 -1.14 12.60 -6.00
C ILE A 74 -2.55 12.90 -5.48
N SER A 75 -3.49 12.01 -5.78
CA SER A 75 -4.91 12.13 -5.45
C SER A 75 -5.60 10.77 -5.56
N HIS A 76 -6.50 10.47 -4.62
CA HIS A 76 -7.31 9.26 -4.70
C HIS A 76 -8.41 9.37 -5.76
N GLU A 77 -9.13 10.48 -5.78
CA GLU A 77 -10.13 10.75 -6.80
C GLU A 77 -9.49 11.38 -8.03
N SER A 78 -10.02 11.07 -9.21
CA SER A 78 -9.69 11.72 -10.49
C SER A 78 -10.32 13.12 -10.65
N TYR A 79 -10.95 13.61 -9.59
CA TYR A 79 -11.58 14.91 -9.48
C TYR A 79 -11.28 15.55 -8.12
N ILE A 80 -11.53 16.86 -8.00
CA ILE A 80 -11.45 17.56 -6.73
C ILE A 80 -12.69 17.20 -5.88
N ASP A 81 -12.47 16.39 -4.85
CA ASP A 81 -13.54 16.00 -3.94
C ASP A 81 -13.85 17.11 -2.94
N THR A 82 -15.03 17.69 -3.11
CA THR A 82 -15.50 18.76 -2.24
C THR A 82 -15.89 18.29 -0.83
N SER A 83 -15.87 16.99 -0.54
CA SER A 83 -16.07 16.48 0.82
C SER A 83 -14.93 16.89 1.75
N TYR A 84 -13.70 17.00 1.25
CA TYR A 84 -12.50 17.41 2.01
C TYR A 84 -11.71 18.58 1.40
N CYS A 85 -11.99 18.99 0.15
CA CYS A 85 -11.39 20.16 -0.47
C CYS A 85 -12.29 21.39 -0.39
N LEU A 86 -11.68 22.59 -0.24
CA LEU A 86 -12.34 23.89 -0.26
C LEU A 86 -12.17 24.52 -1.64
N THR A 87 -13.24 24.68 -2.39
CA THR A 87 -13.25 25.31 -3.72
C THR A 87 -14.56 26.03 -3.98
N ASN A 88 -14.52 27.03 -4.84
CA ASN A 88 -15.70 27.73 -5.35
C ASN A 88 -16.23 27.10 -6.65
N LYS A 89 -15.53 26.11 -7.21
CA LYS A 89 -15.99 25.35 -8.38
C LYS A 89 -17.11 24.39 -7.95
N ILE A 90 -18.14 24.26 -8.76
CA ILE A 90 -19.36 23.51 -8.39
C ILE A 90 -19.77 22.46 -9.43
N ASP A 91 -19.24 22.52 -10.63
CA ASP A 91 -19.58 21.55 -11.69
C ASP A 91 -18.50 20.49 -11.84
N ASN A 92 -18.93 19.28 -12.22
CA ASN A 92 -18.07 18.12 -12.35
C ASN A 92 -16.95 18.31 -13.41
N GLU A 93 -17.19 19.11 -14.44
CA GLU A 93 -16.19 19.35 -15.48
C GLU A 93 -15.04 20.20 -14.96
N SER A 94 -15.35 21.28 -14.21
CA SER A 94 -14.35 22.17 -13.61
C SER A 94 -13.59 21.54 -12.45
N LEU A 95 -14.10 20.42 -11.89
CA LEU A 95 -13.46 19.66 -10.83
C LEU A 95 -12.65 18.45 -11.34
N ASN A 96 -12.77 18.11 -12.62
CA ASN A 96 -12.07 16.98 -13.22
C ASN A 96 -10.57 17.28 -13.36
N ILE A 97 -9.72 16.58 -12.59
CA ILE A 97 -8.26 16.77 -12.56
C ILE A 97 -7.64 16.59 -13.95
N TYR A 98 -8.14 15.64 -14.75
CA TYR A 98 -7.63 15.40 -16.11
C TYR A 98 -7.84 16.59 -17.06
N LYS A 99 -8.75 17.50 -16.72
CA LYS A 99 -9.03 18.75 -17.48
C LYS A 99 -8.40 20.00 -16.87
N MET A 100 -7.75 19.88 -15.69
CA MET A 100 -7.15 21.00 -14.96
C MET A 100 -5.63 21.08 -15.15
N ASN A 101 -5.09 22.30 -15.18
CA ASN A 101 -3.65 22.54 -15.05
C ASN A 101 -3.20 22.39 -13.60
N ILE A 102 -1.91 22.14 -13.38
CA ILE A 102 -1.40 21.92 -12.02
C ILE A 102 -1.58 23.16 -11.13
N SER A 103 -1.47 24.37 -11.66
CA SER A 103 -1.73 25.60 -10.88
C SER A 103 -3.16 25.69 -10.37
N GLU A 104 -4.15 25.31 -11.21
CA GLU A 104 -5.56 25.30 -10.82
C GLU A 104 -5.85 24.26 -9.72
N ILE A 105 -5.16 23.11 -9.76
CA ILE A 105 -5.28 22.06 -8.75
C ILE A 105 -4.65 22.51 -7.44
N GLN A 106 -3.46 23.11 -7.49
CA GLN A 106 -2.69 23.51 -6.31
C GLN A 106 -3.18 24.79 -5.62
N ASP A 107 -4.04 25.56 -6.28
CA ASP A 107 -4.73 26.70 -5.64
C ASP A 107 -5.86 26.24 -4.70
N ILE A 108 -6.27 24.98 -4.79
CA ILE A 108 -7.36 24.43 -3.98
C ILE A 108 -6.79 23.87 -2.66
N ASP A 109 -7.42 24.28 -1.55
CA ASP A 109 -7.08 23.77 -0.22
C ASP A 109 -7.82 22.45 0.05
N CYS A 110 -7.07 21.37 0.15
CA CYS A 110 -7.57 20.02 0.42
C CYS A 110 -7.17 19.50 1.83
N GLY A 111 -6.97 20.38 2.81
CA GLY A 111 -6.57 19.96 4.15
C GLY A 111 -7.22 20.71 5.30
N SER A 112 -7.74 21.95 5.09
CA SER A 112 -8.37 22.73 6.17
C SER A 112 -9.80 22.32 6.48
N LYS A 113 -10.48 21.58 5.58
CA LYS A 113 -11.87 21.19 5.75
C LYS A 113 -12.01 20.06 6.77
N PHE A 114 -13.07 20.13 7.59
CA PHE A 114 -13.40 19.05 8.52
C PHE A 114 -13.86 17.80 7.75
N VAL A 115 -13.23 16.67 8.01
CA VAL A 115 -13.60 15.36 7.45
C VAL A 115 -14.32 14.55 8.51
N LYS A 116 -15.60 14.27 8.30
CA LYS A 116 -16.46 13.59 9.28
C LYS A 116 -15.94 12.19 9.63
N GLU A 117 -15.37 11.49 8.67
CA GLU A 117 -14.80 10.16 8.83
C GLU A 117 -13.54 10.19 9.74
N PHE A 118 -12.81 11.32 9.74
CA PHE A 118 -11.59 11.52 10.53
C PHE A 118 -11.71 12.76 11.43
N PRO A 119 -12.53 12.71 12.49
CA PRO A 119 -12.85 13.89 13.31
C PRO A 119 -11.64 14.47 14.04
N ASN A 120 -10.61 13.66 14.28
CA ASN A 120 -9.36 14.05 14.94
C ASN A 120 -8.21 14.37 13.97
N GLN A 121 -8.45 14.32 12.67
CA GLN A 121 -7.47 14.69 11.66
C GLN A 121 -7.09 16.17 11.81
N LEU A 122 -5.80 16.48 11.70
CA LEU A 122 -5.29 17.85 11.74
C LEU A 122 -5.88 18.66 10.56
N LYS A 123 -6.40 19.84 10.86
CA LYS A 123 -6.93 20.77 9.87
C LYS A 123 -5.85 21.80 9.55
N VAL A 124 -5.25 21.66 8.41
CA VAL A 124 -4.16 22.52 7.93
C VAL A 124 -4.29 22.70 6.43
N LYS A 125 -3.96 23.90 5.95
CA LYS A 125 -4.01 24.17 4.51
C LYS A 125 -2.99 23.28 3.79
N GLU A 126 -3.50 22.45 2.90
CA GLU A 126 -2.72 21.54 2.07
C GLU A 126 -3.20 21.56 0.62
N LYS A 127 -2.30 21.28 -0.30
CA LYS A 127 -2.59 21.14 -1.72
C LYS A 127 -2.36 19.69 -2.17
N LYS A 128 -2.98 19.30 -3.27
CA LYS A 128 -2.61 18.04 -3.95
C LYS A 128 -1.23 18.21 -4.61
N PRO A 129 -0.20 17.45 -4.18
CA PRO A 129 1.13 17.56 -4.77
C PRO A 129 1.22 16.78 -6.09
N THR A 130 2.22 17.11 -6.91
CA THR A 130 2.64 16.25 -8.01
C THR A 130 3.57 15.16 -7.51
N TYR A 131 3.66 14.04 -8.25
CA TYR A 131 4.68 13.00 -7.98
C TYR A 131 6.11 13.54 -8.12
N LYS A 132 6.31 14.57 -8.95
CA LYS A 132 7.59 15.27 -9.06
C LYS A 132 7.98 15.99 -7.77
N GLU A 133 7.00 16.66 -7.11
CA GLU A 133 7.21 17.27 -5.79
C GLU A 133 7.50 16.21 -4.73
N PHE A 134 6.76 15.10 -4.74
CA PHE A 134 7.00 13.97 -3.85
C PHE A 134 8.44 13.45 -3.97
N LYS A 135 8.92 13.18 -5.19
CA LYS A 135 10.31 12.72 -5.43
C LYS A 135 11.36 13.68 -4.89
N LYS A 136 11.09 14.99 -4.95
CA LYS A 136 12.00 16.04 -4.48
C LYS A 136 11.99 16.14 -2.95
N GLU A 137 10.81 16.19 -2.34
CA GLU A 137 10.64 16.43 -0.91
C GLU A 137 10.99 15.21 -0.04
N LEU A 138 10.90 14.01 -0.61
CA LEU A 138 11.17 12.72 0.04
C LEU A 138 12.38 12.01 -0.58
N ILE A 139 13.32 12.77 -1.15
CA ILE A 139 14.46 12.22 -1.92
C ILE A 139 15.33 11.22 -1.14
N ASP A 140 15.42 11.37 0.18
CA ASP A 140 16.21 10.51 1.07
C ASP A 140 15.39 9.36 1.69
N TYR A 141 14.10 9.25 1.36
CA TYR A 141 13.27 8.15 1.84
C TYR A 141 13.69 6.83 1.21
N GLN A 142 13.87 5.79 2.05
CA GLN A 142 14.33 4.46 1.62
C GLN A 142 13.30 3.35 1.86
N GLY A 143 12.13 3.68 2.44
CA GLY A 143 11.07 2.72 2.67
C GLY A 143 10.32 2.36 1.38
N ASP A 144 9.46 1.36 1.48
CA ASP A 144 8.63 0.92 0.37
C ASP A 144 7.56 1.96 0.00
N ILE A 145 7.19 2.00 -1.27
CA ILE A 145 6.14 2.86 -1.79
C ILE A 145 5.09 1.99 -2.48
N LEU A 146 3.90 1.92 -1.90
CA LEU A 146 2.72 1.36 -2.54
C LEU A 146 2.11 2.45 -3.44
N PHE A 147 2.29 2.32 -4.74
CA PHE A 147 1.94 3.32 -5.74
C PHE A 147 0.65 2.89 -6.44
N GLU A 148 -0.50 3.36 -5.94
CA GLU A 148 -1.79 3.02 -6.52
C GLU A 148 -2.13 3.88 -7.73
N ILE A 149 -2.44 3.22 -8.85
CA ILE A 149 -2.83 3.85 -10.09
C ILE A 149 -4.36 3.84 -10.17
N LYS A 150 -4.94 5.03 -10.08
CA LYS A 150 -6.40 5.20 -10.19
C LYS A 150 -6.82 5.21 -11.64
N CYS A 151 -7.60 4.24 -12.02
CA CYS A 151 -8.25 4.17 -13.32
C CYS A 151 -9.52 3.30 -13.26
N ASP A 152 -10.43 3.57 -14.17
CA ASP A 152 -11.67 2.84 -14.35
C ASP A 152 -11.98 2.77 -15.84
N TYR A 153 -12.33 1.59 -16.35
CA TYR A 153 -12.59 1.37 -17.77
C TYR A 153 -13.62 2.33 -18.35
N ASP A 154 -14.68 2.59 -17.60
CA ASP A 154 -15.80 3.41 -18.07
C ASP A 154 -15.46 4.90 -18.13
N LEU A 155 -14.31 5.32 -17.51
CA LEU A 155 -13.87 6.71 -17.40
C LEU A 155 -12.61 7.02 -18.24
N VAL A 156 -12.13 6.06 -19.04
CA VAL A 156 -10.99 6.23 -19.96
C VAL A 156 -11.29 7.34 -20.97
N ASN A 157 -10.28 8.22 -21.23
CA ASN A 157 -10.35 9.43 -22.04
C ASN A 157 -11.29 10.54 -21.51
N GLU A 158 -11.98 10.29 -20.39
CA GLU A 158 -12.78 11.32 -19.73
C GLU A 158 -12.09 11.84 -18.46
N TYR A 159 -11.59 10.95 -17.61
CA TYR A 159 -10.90 11.28 -16.34
C TYR A 159 -9.42 10.88 -16.32
N PHE A 160 -8.96 10.09 -17.26
CA PHE A 160 -7.56 9.71 -17.46
C PHE A 160 -7.31 9.28 -18.91
N PRO A 161 -6.04 9.26 -19.38
CA PRO A 161 -5.73 8.86 -20.74
C PRO A 161 -6.01 7.37 -20.97
N ASP A 162 -5.93 6.92 -22.25
CA ASP A 162 -5.89 5.49 -22.52
C ASP A 162 -4.75 4.80 -21.77
N TYR A 163 -4.89 3.49 -21.56
CA TYR A 163 -3.97 2.72 -20.72
C TYR A 163 -2.53 2.74 -21.21
N GLU A 164 -2.29 2.68 -22.52
CA GLU A 164 -0.95 2.71 -23.11
C GLU A 164 -0.26 4.05 -22.80
N LYS A 165 -0.97 5.15 -23.00
CA LYS A 165 -0.47 6.50 -22.71
C LYS A 165 -0.26 6.68 -21.21
N TYR A 166 -1.18 6.19 -20.37
CA TYR A 166 -1.04 6.28 -18.92
C TYR A 166 0.20 5.52 -18.42
N ALA A 167 0.39 4.29 -18.89
CA ALA A 167 1.56 3.49 -18.56
C ALA A 167 2.88 4.17 -18.98
N LYS A 168 2.91 4.83 -20.14
CA LYS A 168 4.07 5.62 -20.59
C LYS A 168 4.36 6.81 -19.68
N ILE A 169 3.33 7.55 -19.25
CA ILE A 169 3.49 8.67 -18.30
C ILE A 169 4.08 8.16 -16.98
N ILE A 170 3.53 7.07 -16.43
CA ILE A 170 4.03 6.47 -15.18
C ILE A 170 5.50 6.04 -15.34
N PHE A 171 5.84 5.35 -16.42
CA PHE A 171 7.22 4.95 -16.72
C PHE A 171 8.17 6.13 -16.75
N GLU A 172 7.86 7.18 -17.53
CA GLU A 172 8.71 8.35 -17.64
C GLU A 172 8.90 9.09 -16.31
N GLU A 173 7.87 9.14 -15.49
CA GLU A 173 7.94 9.79 -14.17
C GLU A 173 8.69 8.97 -13.12
N THR A 174 8.71 7.62 -13.25
CA THR A 174 9.26 6.74 -12.20
C THR A 174 10.65 6.18 -12.52
N ARG A 175 10.98 5.90 -13.78
CA ARG A 175 12.20 5.15 -14.20
C ARG A 175 13.53 5.71 -13.70
N PHE A 176 13.63 7.01 -13.46
CA PHE A 176 14.83 7.66 -12.92
C PHE A 176 14.67 8.12 -11.47
N SER A 177 13.64 7.67 -10.79
CA SER A 177 13.47 7.93 -9.36
C SER A 177 14.48 7.12 -8.55
N ARG A 178 15.06 7.72 -7.51
CA ARG A 178 15.84 6.98 -6.51
C ARG A 178 15.01 5.92 -5.77
N HIS A 179 13.69 6.08 -5.78
CA HIS A 179 12.74 5.16 -5.14
C HIS A 179 12.33 3.99 -6.05
N PHE A 180 12.80 3.93 -7.32
CA PHE A 180 12.25 3.01 -8.32
C PHE A 180 12.21 1.55 -7.86
N ASP A 181 13.29 1.07 -7.24
CA ASP A 181 13.39 -0.31 -6.78
C ASP A 181 12.49 -0.62 -5.56
N ASN A 182 11.99 0.44 -4.88
CA ASN A 182 11.10 0.35 -3.73
C ASN A 182 9.63 0.57 -4.08
N ILE A 183 9.32 0.82 -5.38
CA ILE A 183 7.94 1.01 -5.83
C ILE A 183 7.26 -0.34 -6.08
N TYR A 184 6.06 -0.47 -5.53
CA TYR A 184 5.10 -1.54 -5.81
C TYR A 184 3.92 -0.89 -6.53
N PHE A 185 3.79 -1.13 -7.83
CA PHE A 185 2.69 -0.58 -8.63
C PHE A 185 1.40 -1.35 -8.33
N MET A 186 0.36 -0.64 -7.92
CA MET A 186 -0.91 -1.24 -7.53
C MET A 186 -2.05 -0.70 -8.36
N SER A 187 -3.05 -1.52 -8.63
CA SER A 187 -4.34 -1.07 -9.19
C SER A 187 -5.42 -2.13 -9.00
N PHE A 188 -6.67 -1.69 -8.95
CA PHE A 188 -7.87 -2.53 -9.12
C PHE A 188 -8.09 -2.92 -10.57
N ASP A 189 -7.57 -2.14 -11.52
CA ASP A 189 -7.71 -2.42 -12.94
C ASP A 189 -6.51 -3.19 -13.50
N TYR A 190 -6.74 -4.45 -13.86
CA TYR A 190 -5.71 -5.31 -14.45
C TYR A 190 -5.15 -4.77 -15.77
N ARG A 191 -5.90 -3.92 -16.50
CA ARG A 191 -5.51 -3.41 -17.82
C ARG A 191 -4.30 -2.49 -17.71
N ILE A 192 -4.29 -1.56 -16.75
CA ILE A 192 -3.13 -0.69 -16.53
C ILE A 192 -1.92 -1.48 -16.06
N LEU A 193 -2.12 -2.48 -15.20
CA LEU A 193 -1.01 -3.35 -14.76
C LEU A 193 -0.42 -4.14 -15.94
N ASN A 194 -1.25 -4.63 -16.85
CA ASN A 194 -0.80 -5.30 -18.06
C ASN A 194 0.00 -4.37 -19.00
N GLU A 195 -0.43 -3.11 -19.17
CA GLU A 195 0.31 -2.14 -19.98
C GLU A 195 1.66 -1.76 -19.33
N LEU A 196 1.68 -1.59 -18.01
CA LEU A 196 2.93 -1.35 -17.28
C LEU A 196 3.89 -2.55 -17.37
N PHE A 197 3.38 -3.77 -17.25
CA PHE A 197 4.20 -4.97 -17.34
C PHE A 197 4.89 -5.10 -18.71
N LYS A 198 4.26 -4.68 -19.82
CA LYS A 198 4.90 -4.65 -21.13
C LYS A 198 6.13 -3.74 -21.16
N ILE A 199 6.11 -2.65 -20.42
CA ILE A 199 7.18 -1.62 -20.42
C ILE A 199 8.20 -1.90 -19.32
N MET A 200 7.76 -2.38 -18.15
CA MET A 200 8.57 -2.59 -16.94
C MET A 200 8.40 -4.03 -16.40
N PRO A 201 8.79 -5.09 -17.14
CA PRO A 201 8.49 -6.48 -16.75
C PRO A 201 9.17 -6.94 -15.44
N ASN A 202 10.18 -6.22 -14.97
CA ASN A 202 10.93 -6.55 -13.74
C ASN A 202 10.45 -5.76 -12.51
N SER A 203 9.43 -4.90 -12.65
CA SER A 203 8.86 -4.15 -11.54
C SER A 203 7.95 -5.04 -10.67
N LYS A 204 7.66 -4.59 -9.45
CA LYS A 204 6.77 -5.28 -8.52
C LYS A 204 5.34 -4.79 -8.73
N TYR A 205 4.42 -5.73 -8.93
CA TYR A 205 3.00 -5.44 -9.15
C TYR A 205 2.14 -6.08 -8.08
N ILE A 206 1.15 -5.34 -7.57
CA ILE A 206 0.16 -5.80 -6.61
C ILE A 206 -1.23 -5.58 -7.22
N TYR A 207 -2.00 -6.65 -7.33
CA TYR A 207 -3.38 -6.56 -7.77
C TYR A 207 -4.29 -6.27 -6.58
N LEU A 208 -5.11 -5.21 -6.68
CA LEU A 208 -6.04 -4.80 -5.62
C LEU A 208 -7.42 -5.41 -5.84
N SER A 209 -8.07 -5.88 -4.76
CA SER A 209 -9.44 -6.37 -4.85
C SER A 209 -10.19 -6.29 -3.52
N SER A 210 -11.49 -5.95 -3.60
CA SER A 210 -12.48 -6.11 -2.54
C SER A 210 -13.41 -7.31 -2.77
N ASN A 211 -13.13 -8.15 -3.77
CA ASN A 211 -13.98 -9.26 -4.16
C ASN A 211 -13.39 -10.61 -3.75
N LYS A 212 -14.18 -11.48 -3.12
CA LYS A 212 -13.78 -12.86 -2.77
C LYS A 212 -13.40 -13.71 -3.99
N GLU A 213 -13.88 -13.35 -5.17
CA GLU A 213 -13.53 -14.02 -6.43
C GLU A 213 -12.31 -13.40 -7.14
N PHE A 214 -11.45 -12.66 -6.42
CA PHE A 214 -10.28 -11.96 -6.96
C PHE A 214 -9.37 -12.86 -7.82
N GLU A 215 -9.30 -14.16 -7.53
CA GLU A 215 -8.53 -15.11 -8.33
C GLU A 215 -9.01 -15.21 -9.79
N LYS A 216 -10.32 -15.03 -10.03
CA LYS A 216 -10.84 -15.00 -11.41
C LYS A 216 -10.36 -13.76 -12.14
N GLN A 217 -10.31 -12.63 -11.43
CA GLN A 217 -9.84 -11.36 -11.98
C GLN A 217 -8.33 -11.38 -12.20
N MET A 218 -7.55 -11.98 -11.29
CA MET A 218 -6.11 -12.16 -11.47
C MET A 218 -5.74 -12.94 -12.73
N LYS A 219 -6.60 -13.85 -13.22
CA LYS A 219 -6.39 -14.57 -14.49
C LYS A 219 -6.43 -13.64 -15.72
N LEU A 220 -6.86 -12.40 -15.56
CA LEU A 220 -6.84 -11.38 -16.63
C LEU A 220 -5.48 -10.65 -16.70
N LEU A 221 -4.63 -10.83 -15.70
CA LEU A 221 -3.23 -10.40 -15.76
C LEU A 221 -2.44 -11.29 -16.72
N ASN A 222 -1.57 -10.68 -17.52
CA ASN A 222 -0.70 -11.39 -18.47
C ASN A 222 0.61 -11.88 -17.80
N PHE A 223 0.70 -11.78 -16.48
CA PHE A 223 1.87 -12.12 -15.67
C PHE A 223 1.44 -12.54 -14.27
N GLU A 224 2.36 -13.15 -13.51
CA GLU A 224 2.15 -13.44 -12.09
C GLU A 224 2.55 -12.20 -11.27
N PRO A 225 1.63 -11.57 -10.51
CA PRO A 225 1.95 -10.40 -9.72
C PRO A 225 2.84 -10.77 -8.52
N PHE A 226 3.59 -9.79 -7.99
CA PHE A 226 4.34 -9.91 -6.76
C PHE A 226 3.44 -10.25 -5.56
N GLY A 227 2.23 -9.73 -5.54
CA GLY A 227 1.26 -9.97 -4.49
C GLY A 227 -0.13 -9.41 -4.79
N VAL A 228 -0.95 -9.45 -3.77
CA VAL A 228 -2.32 -8.91 -3.78
C VAL A 228 -2.57 -7.98 -2.61
N GLY A 229 -3.36 -6.94 -2.81
CA GLY A 229 -3.90 -6.08 -1.76
C GLY A 229 -5.40 -6.32 -1.62
N ILE A 230 -5.83 -6.82 -0.48
CA ILE A 230 -7.20 -7.32 -0.27
C ILE A 230 -7.90 -6.53 0.84
N ASP A 231 -9.19 -6.20 0.61
CA ASP A 231 -10.06 -5.67 1.66
C ASP A 231 -10.06 -6.62 2.87
N PHE A 232 -9.68 -6.10 4.04
CA PHE A 232 -9.47 -6.92 5.23
C PHE A 232 -10.73 -7.67 5.66
N ASN A 233 -11.92 -7.16 5.35
CA ASN A 233 -13.20 -7.80 5.68
C ASN A 233 -13.42 -9.15 4.98
N ILE A 234 -12.71 -9.42 3.91
CA ILE A 234 -12.81 -10.69 3.18
C ILE A 234 -11.62 -11.62 3.39
N ILE A 235 -10.56 -11.16 4.08
CA ILE A 235 -9.38 -11.98 4.36
C ILE A 235 -9.75 -13.14 5.30
N SER A 236 -9.24 -14.32 4.98
CA SER A 236 -9.38 -15.55 5.77
C SER A 236 -8.10 -16.37 5.65
N GLN A 237 -7.88 -17.32 6.56
CA GLN A 237 -6.72 -18.23 6.48
C GLN A 237 -6.63 -18.89 5.10
N LYS A 238 -7.78 -19.32 4.55
CA LYS A 238 -7.84 -19.94 3.22
C LYS A 238 -7.30 -19.02 2.12
N ILE A 239 -7.57 -17.71 2.18
CA ILE A 239 -7.07 -16.73 1.20
C ILE A 239 -5.58 -16.50 1.40
N ILE A 240 -5.11 -16.37 2.65
CA ILE A 240 -3.67 -16.23 2.94
C ILE A 240 -2.91 -17.44 2.42
N ASP A 241 -3.34 -18.66 2.75
CA ASP A 241 -2.69 -19.91 2.30
C ASP A 241 -2.67 -20.01 0.78
N LEU A 242 -3.76 -19.60 0.12
CA LEU A 242 -3.88 -19.62 -1.33
C LEU A 242 -2.85 -18.68 -2.00
N VAL A 243 -2.66 -17.47 -1.45
CA VAL A 243 -1.71 -16.49 -1.97
C VAL A 243 -0.27 -16.96 -1.71
N HIS A 244 0.02 -17.44 -0.49
CA HIS A 244 1.34 -17.94 -0.12
C HIS A 244 1.74 -19.20 -0.90
N ASN A 245 0.80 -20.10 -1.25
CA ASN A 245 1.06 -21.26 -2.10
C ASN A 245 1.55 -20.84 -3.51
N LYS A 246 1.21 -19.64 -3.96
CA LYS A 246 1.73 -19.05 -5.20
C LYS A 246 3.04 -18.25 -4.99
N LYS A 247 3.60 -18.26 -3.78
CA LYS A 247 4.78 -17.45 -3.40
C LYS A 247 4.58 -15.95 -3.59
N GLN A 248 3.36 -15.47 -3.41
CA GLN A 248 2.94 -14.07 -3.48
C GLN A 248 2.73 -13.53 -2.08
N VAL A 249 2.87 -12.22 -1.90
CA VAL A 249 2.54 -11.52 -0.65
C VAL A 249 1.08 -11.10 -0.63
N ILE A 250 0.51 -10.97 0.58
CA ILE A 250 -0.83 -10.44 0.80
C ILE A 250 -0.79 -9.25 1.75
N TYR A 251 -1.30 -8.10 1.30
CA TYR A 251 -1.47 -6.90 2.10
C TYR A 251 -2.95 -6.64 2.36
N GLY A 252 -3.29 -6.30 3.61
CA GLY A 252 -4.67 -6.00 4.00
C GLY A 252 -4.93 -4.50 4.09
N TRP A 253 -6.03 -4.03 3.54
CA TRP A 253 -6.47 -2.63 3.57
C TRP A 253 -7.98 -2.54 3.89
N THR A 254 -8.49 -1.48 4.55
CA THR A 254 -7.74 -0.55 5.40
C THR A 254 -7.93 -0.98 6.84
N ILE A 255 -6.86 -1.33 7.53
CA ILE A 255 -6.91 -1.89 8.90
C ILE A 255 -6.56 -0.79 9.88
N ASN A 256 -7.55 -0.32 10.64
CA ASN A 256 -7.45 0.89 11.46
C ASN A 256 -7.47 0.64 12.97
N ASP A 257 -7.41 -0.62 13.40
CA ASP A 257 -7.37 -1.01 14.81
C ASP A 257 -6.38 -2.12 15.08
N GLU A 258 -5.85 -2.17 16.32
CA GLU A 258 -4.85 -3.15 16.73
C GLU A 258 -5.38 -4.59 16.77
N GLU A 259 -6.66 -4.80 17.06
CA GLU A 259 -7.25 -6.13 17.21
C GLU A 259 -7.26 -6.86 15.85
N ASN A 260 -7.82 -6.21 14.81
CA ASN A 260 -7.80 -6.75 13.46
C ASN A 260 -6.37 -6.89 12.92
N SER A 261 -5.49 -5.93 13.19
CA SER A 261 -4.08 -6.00 12.80
C SER A 261 -3.40 -7.24 13.40
N LYS A 262 -3.49 -7.45 14.71
CA LYS A 262 -2.90 -8.60 15.40
C LYS A 262 -3.52 -9.92 14.96
N SER A 263 -4.85 -9.95 14.80
CA SER A 263 -5.56 -11.13 14.33
C SER A 263 -5.07 -11.57 12.95
N LEU A 264 -5.07 -10.67 11.96
CA LEU A 264 -4.71 -11.00 10.59
C LEU A 264 -3.21 -11.29 10.42
N THR A 265 -2.34 -10.57 11.11
CA THR A 265 -0.89 -10.84 11.07
C THR A 265 -0.54 -12.17 11.76
N SER A 266 -1.27 -12.57 12.79
CA SER A 266 -1.11 -13.91 13.39
C SER A 266 -1.54 -15.05 12.45
N MET A 267 -2.42 -14.76 11.48
CA MET A 267 -2.81 -15.69 10.42
C MET A 267 -1.78 -15.74 9.28
N GLY A 268 -0.79 -14.83 9.26
CA GLY A 268 0.25 -14.76 8.23
C GLY A 268 0.07 -13.63 7.22
N LEU A 269 -0.72 -12.57 7.53
CA LEU A 269 -0.79 -11.39 6.67
C LEU A 269 0.60 -10.71 6.59
N ASP A 270 1.10 -10.44 5.38
CA ASP A 270 2.45 -9.90 5.16
C ASP A 270 2.53 -8.39 5.33
N GLY A 271 1.42 -7.68 5.30
CA GLY A 271 1.41 -6.24 5.53
C GLY A 271 0.03 -5.65 5.79
N VAL A 272 0.06 -4.57 6.57
CA VAL A 272 -1.10 -3.79 7.01
C VAL A 272 -1.04 -2.41 6.38
N ILE A 273 -2.07 -2.03 5.63
CA ILE A 273 -2.26 -0.66 5.12
C ILE A 273 -3.28 0.02 6.03
N THR A 274 -2.88 1.14 6.66
CA THR A 274 -3.65 1.79 7.73
C THR A 274 -3.70 3.31 7.63
N ASP A 275 -4.85 3.89 7.97
CA ASP A 275 -5.03 5.35 8.15
C ASP A 275 -4.36 5.86 9.43
N TYR A 276 -4.07 4.97 10.39
CA TYR A 276 -3.57 5.31 11.72
C TYR A 276 -2.24 4.61 12.06
N PRO A 277 -1.15 4.89 11.31
CA PRO A 277 0.13 4.26 11.59
C PRO A 277 0.71 4.59 12.97
N ASN A 278 0.19 5.61 13.63
CA ASN A 278 0.58 6.00 14.99
C ASN A 278 0.07 5.04 16.09
N ILE A 279 -0.95 4.22 15.80
CA ILE A 279 -1.51 3.26 16.77
C ILE A 279 -1.23 1.80 16.40
N ILE A 280 -1.03 1.48 15.11
CA ILE A 280 -0.66 0.13 14.69
C ILE A 280 0.83 -0.10 14.99
N LYS A 281 1.13 -1.13 15.80
CA LYS A 281 2.49 -1.46 16.22
C LYS A 281 2.82 -2.93 15.92
N LYS A 282 4.10 -3.19 15.62
CA LYS A 282 4.65 -4.55 15.51
C LYS A 282 4.75 -5.24 16.87
#